data_95532d24c5aff5953b9b18900578d45b
#
_entry.id   95532d24c5aff5953b9b18900578d45b
#
_cell.length_a   1.000
_cell.length_b   1.000
_cell.length_c   1.000
_cell.angle_alpha   90.00
_cell.angle_beta   90.00
_cell.angle_gamma   90.00
#
_symmetry.space_group_name_H-M   'P 1'
#
loop_
_entity.id
_entity.type
_entity.pdbx_description
1 polymer ?
#
loop_
_entity_poly.entity_id
_entity_poly.type
_entity_poly.pdbx_seq_one_letter_code
_entity_poly.pdbx_strand_id
1 'polypeptide(L)'
;NHAQGVAFSCNKLHIMGSIYMPTTTPRQKIEQVKMFGKEYIDIVLTGDTFDAANKEAIEYARKSGKTFIPPFDDKKIIEGQATIGLEIEKQMKKPLDYLFIPIGGGGLASGVGAYMKFASPQTKIIGVEPAGAPCMKKAIEKGEIVELEQIDKFVDGAAVKKAGALTYEICKQVLDDIVIVPEGAVCTTIIDMYNKSAIVVEPA
;
A
#
# COMPACT_ATOMS: atom_id res chain seq x y z
N ASN A 1 -6.42 0.81 -1.15
CA ASN A 1 -6.33 2.10 -1.85
C ASN A 1 -6.01 1.95 -3.36
N HIS A 2 -5.09 1.05 -3.77
CA HIS A 2 -4.74 0.88 -5.18
C HIS A 2 -5.96 0.56 -6.06
N ALA A 3 -6.79 -0.41 -5.68
CA ALA A 3 -8.01 -0.75 -6.42
C ALA A 3 -8.96 0.45 -6.59
N GLN A 4 -9.10 1.27 -5.55
CA GLN A 4 -9.91 2.50 -5.61
C GLN A 4 -9.29 3.53 -6.57
N GLY A 5 -7.97 3.71 -6.53
CA GLY A 5 -7.25 4.62 -7.43
C GLY A 5 -7.38 4.20 -8.89
N VAL A 6 -7.24 2.91 -9.19
CA VAL A 6 -7.45 2.37 -10.55
C VAL A 6 -8.91 2.57 -10.98
N ALA A 7 -9.88 2.24 -10.11
CA ALA A 7 -11.30 2.42 -10.40
C ALA A 7 -11.66 3.89 -10.68
N PHE A 8 -11.17 4.81 -9.85
CA PHE A 8 -11.33 6.25 -10.06
C PHE A 8 -10.75 6.70 -11.41
N SER A 9 -9.54 6.22 -11.74
CA SER A 9 -8.87 6.56 -13.00
C SER A 9 -9.63 6.00 -14.21
N CYS A 10 -10.13 4.76 -14.13
CA CYS A 10 -10.97 4.17 -15.17
C CYS A 10 -12.21 5.03 -15.46
N ASN A 11 -12.94 5.42 -14.41
CA ASN A 11 -14.10 6.29 -14.51
C ASN A 11 -13.73 7.67 -15.09
N LYS A 12 -12.68 8.30 -14.55
CA LYS A 12 -12.23 9.63 -15.00
C LYS A 12 -11.80 9.68 -16.46
N LEU A 13 -11.19 8.60 -16.95
CA LEU A 13 -10.66 8.49 -18.31
C LEU A 13 -11.63 7.78 -19.28
N HIS A 14 -12.78 7.31 -18.80
CA HIS A 14 -13.76 6.52 -19.54
C HIS A 14 -13.13 5.25 -20.17
N ILE A 15 -12.29 4.56 -19.42
CA ILE A 15 -11.60 3.33 -19.83
C ILE A 15 -12.11 2.16 -19.02
N MET A 16 -12.50 1.07 -19.69
CA MET A 16 -12.93 -0.15 -19.03
C MET A 16 -11.77 -0.86 -18.33
N GLY A 17 -11.95 -1.17 -17.05
CA GLY A 17 -10.98 -1.88 -16.22
C GLY A 17 -11.57 -3.10 -15.52
N SER A 18 -10.71 -4.07 -15.18
CA SER A 18 -11.07 -5.21 -14.36
C SER A 18 -10.26 -5.19 -13.06
N ILE A 19 -10.95 -5.13 -11.93
CA ILE A 19 -10.35 -5.03 -10.60
C ILE A 19 -10.40 -6.39 -9.92
N TYR A 20 -9.25 -6.99 -9.69
CA TYR A 20 -9.12 -8.27 -8.99
C TYR A 20 -8.90 -8.04 -7.51
N MET A 21 -9.70 -8.67 -6.67
CA MET A 21 -9.64 -8.55 -5.21
C MET A 21 -9.82 -9.92 -4.56
N PRO A 22 -9.19 -10.18 -3.39
CA PRO A 22 -9.46 -11.39 -2.62
C PRO A 22 -10.93 -11.53 -2.23
N THR A 23 -11.42 -12.75 -2.15
CA THR A 23 -12.78 -13.05 -1.66
C THR A 23 -12.98 -12.61 -0.21
N THR A 24 -11.90 -12.48 0.54
CA THR A 24 -11.86 -12.02 1.94
C THR A 24 -11.89 -10.49 2.08
N THR A 25 -11.91 -9.74 0.97
CA THR A 25 -11.90 -8.27 1.01
C THR A 25 -13.12 -7.72 1.75
N PRO A 26 -12.94 -6.79 2.71
CA PRO A 26 -14.04 -6.16 3.41
C PRO A 26 -15.06 -5.52 2.46
N ARG A 27 -16.35 -5.74 2.75
CA ARG A 27 -17.46 -5.23 1.92
C ARG A 27 -17.35 -3.73 1.67
N GLN A 28 -16.97 -2.96 2.68
CA GLN A 28 -16.77 -1.52 2.55
C GLN A 28 -15.78 -1.15 1.43
N LYS A 29 -14.64 -1.86 1.33
CA LYS A 29 -13.64 -1.62 0.27
C LYS A 29 -14.19 -1.95 -1.11
N ILE A 30 -14.97 -3.02 -1.24
CA ILE A 30 -15.65 -3.39 -2.50
C ILE A 30 -16.64 -2.31 -2.92
N GLU A 31 -17.47 -1.83 -2.00
CA GLU A 31 -18.45 -0.79 -2.30
C GLU A 31 -17.79 0.55 -2.67
N GLN A 32 -16.66 0.90 -2.05
CA GLN A 32 -15.89 2.09 -2.44
C GLN A 32 -15.30 1.97 -3.84
N VAL A 33 -14.76 0.79 -4.21
CA VAL A 33 -14.28 0.55 -5.57
C VAL A 33 -15.40 0.70 -6.60
N LYS A 34 -16.58 0.15 -6.32
CA LYS A 34 -17.77 0.34 -7.18
C LYS A 34 -18.16 1.81 -7.29
N MET A 35 -18.20 2.52 -6.18
CA MET A 35 -18.57 3.94 -6.14
C MET A 35 -17.64 4.80 -7.00
N PHE A 36 -16.33 4.55 -6.94
CA PHE A 36 -15.35 5.29 -7.73
C PHE A 36 -15.32 4.89 -9.21
N GLY A 37 -15.46 3.61 -9.50
CA GLY A 37 -15.32 3.09 -10.87
C GLY A 37 -16.61 3.15 -11.69
N LYS A 38 -17.78 3.13 -11.02
CA LYS A 38 -19.11 3.13 -11.63
C LYS A 38 -19.22 2.04 -12.72
N GLU A 39 -19.72 2.41 -13.91
CA GLU A 39 -19.88 1.54 -15.10
C GLU A 39 -18.57 1.20 -15.80
N TYR A 40 -17.45 1.80 -15.42
CA TYR A 40 -16.14 1.61 -16.09
C TYR A 40 -15.31 0.49 -15.49
N ILE A 41 -15.84 -0.25 -14.51
CA ILE A 41 -15.10 -1.35 -13.90
C ILE A 41 -15.92 -2.62 -13.75
N ASP A 42 -15.24 -3.75 -13.88
CA ASP A 42 -15.70 -5.06 -13.42
C ASP A 42 -14.88 -5.48 -12.20
N ILE A 43 -15.56 -5.98 -11.14
CA ILE A 43 -14.88 -6.51 -9.96
C ILE A 43 -14.89 -8.02 -10.01
N VAL A 44 -13.71 -8.62 -9.93
CA VAL A 44 -13.50 -10.07 -9.88
C VAL A 44 -12.98 -10.43 -8.49
N LEU A 45 -13.81 -11.12 -7.70
CA LEU A 45 -13.40 -11.64 -6.39
C LEU A 45 -12.83 -13.05 -6.58
N THR A 46 -11.54 -13.22 -6.24
CA THR A 46 -10.82 -14.47 -6.48
C THR A 46 -9.71 -14.70 -5.46
N GLY A 47 -9.44 -15.97 -5.16
CA GLY A 47 -8.47 -16.33 -4.13
C GLY A 47 -8.87 -15.82 -2.74
N ASP A 48 -8.07 -16.18 -1.74
CA ASP A 48 -8.27 -15.77 -0.34
C ASP A 48 -7.16 -14.85 0.19
N THR A 49 -6.18 -14.55 -0.67
CA THR A 49 -5.04 -13.68 -0.38
C THR A 49 -4.82 -12.66 -1.49
N PHE A 50 -4.15 -11.57 -1.15
CA PHE A 50 -3.68 -10.59 -2.13
C PHE A 50 -2.84 -11.27 -3.24
N ASP A 51 -1.90 -12.14 -2.86
CA ASP A 51 -0.98 -12.77 -3.81
C ASP A 51 -1.72 -13.68 -4.81
N ALA A 52 -2.76 -14.41 -4.34
CA ALA A 52 -3.59 -15.24 -5.21
C ALA A 52 -4.37 -14.39 -6.23
N ALA A 53 -5.03 -13.33 -5.78
CA ALA A 53 -5.77 -12.41 -6.65
C ALA A 53 -4.83 -11.70 -7.64
N ASN A 54 -3.66 -11.27 -7.19
CA ASN A 54 -2.63 -10.64 -8.02
C ASN A 54 -2.13 -11.57 -9.13
N LYS A 55 -1.87 -12.82 -8.81
CA LYS A 55 -1.45 -13.83 -9.80
C LYS A 55 -2.51 -14.02 -10.91
N GLU A 56 -3.78 -14.12 -10.54
CA GLU A 56 -4.87 -14.25 -11.51
C GLU A 56 -5.03 -12.99 -12.36
N ALA A 57 -4.90 -11.80 -11.77
CA ALA A 57 -4.94 -10.54 -12.51
C ALA A 57 -3.84 -10.46 -13.58
N ILE A 58 -2.59 -10.83 -13.23
CA ILE A 58 -1.47 -10.88 -14.16
C ILE A 58 -1.75 -11.87 -15.30
N GLU A 59 -2.23 -13.07 -14.97
CA GLU A 59 -2.54 -14.10 -15.97
C GLU A 59 -3.67 -13.66 -16.92
N TYR A 60 -4.72 -13.04 -16.39
CA TYR A 60 -5.80 -12.49 -17.19
C TYR A 60 -5.30 -11.36 -18.11
N ALA A 61 -4.53 -10.41 -17.59
CA ALA A 61 -3.98 -9.33 -18.40
C ALA A 61 -3.14 -9.89 -19.57
N ARG A 62 -2.28 -10.88 -19.29
CA ARG A 62 -1.45 -11.53 -20.32
C ARG A 62 -2.31 -12.24 -21.40
N LYS A 63 -3.36 -12.95 -21.00
CA LYS A 63 -4.25 -13.67 -21.94
C LYS A 63 -5.13 -12.75 -22.78
N SER A 64 -5.59 -11.64 -22.17
CA SER A 64 -6.52 -10.71 -22.82
C SER A 64 -5.84 -9.56 -23.56
N GLY A 65 -4.51 -9.43 -23.46
CA GLY A 65 -3.75 -8.29 -24.02
C GLY A 65 -4.01 -6.96 -23.31
N LYS A 66 -4.63 -6.99 -22.13
CA LYS A 66 -4.86 -5.78 -21.31
C LYS A 66 -3.60 -5.38 -20.56
N THR A 67 -3.48 -4.09 -20.27
CA THR A 67 -2.39 -3.57 -19.44
C THR A 67 -2.65 -3.92 -17.98
N PHE A 68 -1.69 -4.61 -17.35
CA PHE A 68 -1.70 -4.81 -15.90
C PHE A 68 -1.16 -3.55 -15.21
N ILE A 69 -1.87 -3.07 -14.19
CA ILE A 69 -1.44 -1.95 -13.35
C ILE A 69 -1.00 -2.54 -11.99
N PRO A 70 0.32 -2.63 -11.73
CA PRO A 70 0.82 -3.21 -10.48
C PRO A 70 0.40 -2.38 -9.26
N PRO A 71 0.18 -3.01 -8.09
CA PRO A 71 -0.27 -2.28 -6.90
C PRO A 71 0.83 -1.44 -6.23
N PHE A 72 2.10 -1.73 -6.44
CA PHE A 72 3.21 -1.03 -5.80
C PHE A 72 4.54 -1.11 -6.57
N ASP A 73 4.89 -2.25 -7.18
CA ASP A 73 6.22 -2.50 -7.74
C ASP A 73 6.33 -2.05 -9.21
N ASP A 74 6.11 -0.78 -9.43
CA ASP A 74 6.20 -0.13 -10.74
C ASP A 74 6.63 1.33 -10.57
N LYS A 75 7.51 1.79 -11.46
CA LYS A 75 8.06 3.14 -11.41
C LYS A 75 6.99 4.23 -11.43
N LYS A 76 5.99 4.12 -12.32
CA LYS A 76 4.91 5.11 -12.43
C LYS A 76 3.99 5.12 -11.21
N ILE A 77 3.77 3.95 -10.61
CA ILE A 77 3.01 3.84 -9.36
C ILE A 77 3.78 4.52 -8.23
N ILE A 78 5.07 4.26 -8.10
CA ILE A 78 5.94 4.89 -7.08
C ILE A 78 5.99 6.41 -7.28
N GLU A 79 6.14 6.89 -8.52
CA GLU A 79 6.08 8.32 -8.87
C GLU A 79 4.73 8.94 -8.47
N GLY A 80 3.62 8.22 -8.69
CA GLY A 80 2.30 8.60 -8.23
C GLY A 80 2.22 8.75 -6.71
N GLN A 81 2.79 7.80 -5.95
CA GLN A 81 2.83 7.88 -4.49
C GLN A 81 3.72 9.05 -3.97
N ALA A 82 4.74 9.44 -4.71
CA ALA A 82 5.60 10.59 -4.37
C ALA A 82 4.82 11.91 -4.28
N THR A 83 3.69 12.03 -4.98
CA THR A 83 2.81 13.23 -4.90
C THR A 83 2.29 13.49 -3.48
N ILE A 84 2.13 12.44 -2.67
CA ILE A 84 1.75 12.57 -1.25
C ILE A 84 2.87 13.30 -0.48
N GLY A 85 4.12 12.99 -0.76
CA GLY A 85 5.26 13.70 -0.17
C GLY A 85 5.26 15.19 -0.51
N LEU A 86 4.98 15.53 -1.77
CA LEU A 86 4.81 16.92 -2.21
C LEU A 86 3.65 17.63 -1.50
N GLU A 87 2.54 16.93 -1.27
CA GLU A 87 1.40 17.50 -0.54
C GLU A 87 1.74 17.72 0.93
N ILE A 88 2.42 16.77 1.58
CA ILE A 88 2.90 16.91 2.96
C ILE A 88 3.82 18.14 3.07
N GLU A 89 4.81 18.27 2.20
CA GLU A 89 5.72 19.44 2.20
C GLU A 89 4.95 20.76 2.11
N LYS A 90 3.98 20.85 1.18
CA LYS A 90 3.18 22.08 1.01
C LYS A 90 2.27 22.40 2.19
N GLN A 91 1.77 21.38 2.90
CA GLN A 91 0.87 21.57 4.04
C GLN A 91 1.62 21.87 5.34
N MET A 92 2.86 21.42 5.46
CA MET A 92 3.66 21.62 6.68
C MET A 92 4.29 23.01 6.70
N LYS A 93 4.11 23.72 7.82
CA LYS A 93 4.69 25.06 8.02
C LYS A 93 6.17 25.02 8.43
N LYS A 94 6.65 23.86 8.88
CA LYS A 94 8.02 23.62 9.35
C LYS A 94 8.48 22.26 8.89
N PRO A 95 9.79 22.03 8.73
CA PRO A 95 10.33 20.69 8.49
C PRO A 95 9.89 19.70 9.58
N LEU A 96 9.65 18.45 9.18
CA LEU A 96 9.31 17.38 10.09
C LEU A 96 10.58 16.77 10.69
N ASP A 97 10.54 16.42 11.99
CA ASP A 97 11.58 15.60 12.59
C ASP A 97 11.45 14.13 12.14
N TYR A 98 10.21 13.62 12.13
CA TYR A 98 9.90 12.24 11.75
C TYR A 98 8.68 12.17 10.83
N LEU A 99 8.72 11.23 9.88
CA LEU A 99 7.58 10.85 9.06
C LEU A 99 7.41 9.33 9.13
N PHE A 100 6.29 8.87 9.70
CA PHE A 100 5.93 7.46 9.81
C PHE A 100 5.09 7.05 8.62
N ILE A 101 5.47 5.96 7.93
CA ILE A 101 4.81 5.50 6.70
C ILE A 101 4.50 4.01 6.82
N PRO A 102 3.22 3.58 6.72
CA PRO A 102 2.88 2.17 6.72
C PRO A 102 3.42 1.48 5.46
N ILE A 103 3.94 0.26 5.66
CA ILE A 103 4.53 -0.55 4.60
C ILE A 103 3.78 -1.87 4.47
N GLY A 104 3.26 -2.12 3.25
CA GLY A 104 2.94 -3.45 2.75
C GLY A 104 3.96 -3.83 1.68
N GLY A 105 3.64 -3.70 0.41
CA GLY A 105 4.58 -3.94 -0.70
C GLY A 105 5.66 -2.86 -0.91
N GLY A 106 5.61 -1.75 -0.19
CA GLY A 106 6.61 -0.70 -0.20
C GLY A 106 6.36 0.47 -1.15
N GLY A 107 5.27 0.48 -1.93
CA GLY A 107 5.02 1.52 -2.93
C GLY A 107 4.89 2.92 -2.35
N LEU A 108 4.10 3.08 -1.29
CA LEU A 108 3.93 4.37 -0.59
C LEU A 108 5.26 4.84 0.02
N ALA A 109 5.93 3.97 0.77
CA ALA A 109 7.19 4.29 1.44
C ALA A 109 8.30 4.65 0.43
N SER A 110 8.35 3.96 -0.71
CA SER A 110 9.28 4.27 -1.79
C SER A 110 9.03 5.66 -2.38
N GLY A 111 7.78 5.96 -2.75
CA GLY A 111 7.45 7.23 -3.39
C GLY A 111 7.60 8.42 -2.46
N VAL A 112 6.94 8.38 -1.31
CA VAL A 112 7.00 9.45 -0.29
C VAL A 112 8.42 9.60 0.26
N GLY A 113 9.07 8.48 0.59
CA GLY A 113 10.44 8.48 1.11
C GLY A 113 11.44 9.10 0.14
N ALA A 114 11.41 8.72 -1.15
CA ALA A 114 12.27 9.29 -2.17
C ALA A 114 12.06 10.80 -2.31
N TYR A 115 10.80 11.25 -2.36
CA TYR A 115 10.50 12.67 -2.42
C TYR A 115 11.00 13.43 -1.19
N MET A 116 10.72 12.92 0.01
CA MET A 116 11.09 13.59 1.27
C MET A 116 12.60 13.61 1.49
N LYS A 117 13.35 12.61 1.08
CA LYS A 117 14.83 12.64 1.12
C LYS A 117 15.41 13.73 0.23
N PHE A 118 14.72 14.10 -0.85
CA PHE A 118 15.09 15.22 -1.70
C PHE A 118 14.65 16.58 -1.10
N ALA A 119 13.36 16.69 -0.71
CA ALA A 119 12.76 17.97 -0.31
C ALA A 119 13.07 18.35 1.15
N SER A 120 13.25 17.39 2.04
CA SER A 120 13.50 17.58 3.48
C SER A 120 14.47 16.50 4.01
N PRO A 121 15.76 16.52 3.61
CA PRO A 121 16.72 15.46 3.91
C PRO A 121 16.97 15.23 5.40
N GLN A 122 16.68 16.20 6.26
CA GLN A 122 16.78 16.09 7.72
C GLN A 122 15.62 15.28 8.34
N THR A 123 14.49 15.13 7.64
CA THR A 123 13.35 14.35 8.12
C THR A 123 13.71 12.86 8.18
N LYS A 124 13.53 12.25 9.36
CA LYS A 124 13.69 10.81 9.54
C LYS A 124 12.47 10.08 8.98
N ILE A 125 12.69 9.17 8.05
CA ILE A 125 11.62 8.37 7.43
C ILE A 125 11.56 7.01 8.13
N ILE A 126 10.49 6.78 8.86
CA ILE A 126 10.29 5.55 9.63
C ILE A 126 9.20 4.70 8.97
N GLY A 127 9.59 3.54 8.48
CA GLY A 127 8.65 2.54 8.01
C GLY A 127 7.88 1.91 9.17
N VAL A 128 6.63 1.54 8.97
CA VAL A 128 5.81 0.86 9.97
C VAL A 128 5.22 -0.40 9.36
N GLU A 129 5.51 -1.56 9.93
CA GLU A 129 4.94 -2.85 9.49
C GLU A 129 4.20 -3.55 10.63
N PRO A 130 3.11 -4.29 10.33
CA PRO A 130 2.47 -5.15 11.32
C PRO A 130 3.36 -6.35 11.65
N ALA A 131 3.31 -6.80 12.90
CA ALA A 131 4.11 -7.94 13.34
C ALA A 131 3.83 -9.23 12.56
N GLY A 132 2.59 -9.39 12.11
CA GLY A 132 2.17 -10.55 11.31
C GLY A 132 2.59 -10.52 9.84
N ALA A 133 3.13 -9.40 9.30
CA ALA A 133 3.55 -9.31 7.90
C ALA A 133 4.77 -8.37 7.70
N PRO A 134 5.91 -8.57 8.39
CA PRO A 134 7.07 -7.67 8.34
C PRO A 134 8.00 -8.01 7.17
N CYS A 135 7.49 -8.01 5.94
CA CYS A 135 8.25 -8.49 4.77
C CYS A 135 9.41 -7.57 4.37
N MET A 136 9.23 -6.24 4.47
CA MET A 136 10.27 -5.27 4.11
C MET A 136 11.40 -5.26 5.14
N LYS A 137 11.07 -5.26 6.44
CA LYS A 137 12.08 -5.31 7.50
C LYS A 137 12.94 -6.55 7.39
N LYS A 138 12.32 -7.73 7.25
CA LYS A 138 13.06 -8.99 7.06
C LYS A 138 13.92 -8.98 5.79
N ALA A 139 13.43 -8.39 4.71
CA ALA A 139 14.19 -8.27 3.48
C ALA A 139 15.43 -7.38 3.67
N ILE A 140 15.29 -6.23 4.32
CA ILE A 140 16.40 -5.30 4.59
C ILE A 140 17.43 -5.93 5.55
N GLU A 141 16.98 -6.57 6.62
CA GLU A 141 17.85 -7.24 7.59
C GLU A 141 18.63 -8.39 6.95
N LYS A 142 18.01 -9.14 6.04
CA LYS A 142 18.68 -10.26 5.34
C LYS A 142 19.54 -9.81 4.16
N GLY A 143 19.31 -8.60 3.66
CA GLY A 143 20.00 -8.08 2.48
C GLY A 143 19.46 -8.59 1.14
N GLU A 144 18.35 -9.34 1.16
CA GLU A 144 17.67 -9.89 -0.02
C GLU A 144 16.16 -9.94 0.20
N ILE A 145 15.39 -9.93 -0.89
CA ILE A 145 13.93 -10.04 -0.81
C ILE A 145 13.56 -11.44 -0.29
N VAL A 146 12.76 -11.46 0.79
CA VAL A 146 12.21 -12.68 1.39
C VAL A 146 10.72 -12.79 1.13
N GLU A 147 10.25 -14.04 1.00
CA GLU A 147 8.84 -14.37 0.97
C GLU A 147 8.44 -14.99 2.31
N LEU A 148 7.46 -14.39 2.98
CA LEU A 148 6.93 -14.89 4.25
C LEU A 148 6.09 -16.15 4.01
N GLU A 149 6.34 -17.21 4.76
CA GLU A 149 5.55 -18.46 4.67
C GLU A 149 4.09 -18.21 5.06
N GLN A 150 3.90 -17.50 6.17
CA GLN A 150 2.58 -17.16 6.72
C GLN A 150 2.52 -15.68 7.06
N ILE A 151 1.33 -15.09 6.94
CA ILE A 151 1.04 -13.70 7.32
C ILE A 151 -0.26 -13.65 8.11
N ASP A 152 -0.35 -12.71 9.06
CA ASP A 152 -1.62 -12.28 9.64
C ASP A 152 -2.30 -11.30 8.67
N LYS A 153 -3.59 -11.49 8.44
CA LYS A 153 -4.39 -10.70 7.49
C LYS A 153 -5.19 -9.57 8.16
N PHE A 154 -5.04 -9.39 9.47
CA PHE A 154 -5.80 -8.38 10.21
C PHE A 154 -5.53 -6.96 9.69
N VAL A 155 -4.26 -6.61 9.47
CA VAL A 155 -3.86 -5.35 8.85
C VAL A 155 -3.84 -5.53 7.33
N ASP A 156 -5.02 -5.72 6.73
CA ASP A 156 -5.19 -6.17 5.35
C ASP A 156 -4.55 -5.26 4.30
N GLY A 157 -4.49 -3.94 4.56
CA GLY A 157 -3.83 -2.97 3.68
C GLY A 157 -2.31 -3.08 3.64
N ALA A 158 -1.68 -3.79 4.62
CA ALA A 158 -0.25 -4.03 4.71
C ALA A 158 0.13 -5.53 4.70
N ALA A 159 -0.85 -6.44 4.66
CA ALA A 159 -0.65 -7.89 4.71
C ALA A 159 -0.15 -8.46 3.39
N VAL A 160 1.12 -8.24 3.08
CA VAL A 160 1.81 -8.70 1.86
C VAL A 160 2.91 -9.69 2.23
N LYS A 161 3.00 -10.81 1.50
CA LYS A 161 4.02 -11.84 1.77
C LYS A 161 5.42 -11.42 1.34
N LYS A 162 5.53 -10.52 0.36
CA LYS A 162 6.80 -10.21 -0.30
C LYS A 162 6.84 -8.75 -0.73
N ALA A 163 7.94 -8.09 -0.43
CA ALA A 163 8.23 -6.75 -0.96
C ALA A 163 8.44 -6.79 -2.48
N GLY A 164 8.17 -5.70 -3.17
CA GLY A 164 8.51 -5.57 -4.57
C GLY A 164 10.02 -5.43 -4.78
N ALA A 165 10.50 -5.78 -5.96
CA ALA A 165 11.93 -5.70 -6.27
C ALA A 165 12.42 -4.23 -6.30
N LEU A 166 11.69 -3.39 -7.00
CA LEU A 166 12.00 -1.96 -7.11
C LEU A 166 11.76 -1.24 -5.78
N THR A 167 10.64 -1.55 -5.11
CA THR A 167 10.31 -0.92 -3.82
C THR A 167 11.30 -1.31 -2.73
N TYR A 168 11.81 -2.54 -2.70
CA TYR A 168 12.87 -2.96 -1.78
C TYR A 168 14.14 -2.11 -1.95
N GLU A 169 14.63 -1.98 -3.20
CA GLU A 169 15.86 -1.21 -3.46
C GLU A 169 15.71 0.27 -3.08
N ILE A 170 14.53 0.85 -3.28
CA ILE A 170 14.27 2.24 -2.89
C ILE A 170 14.13 2.35 -1.38
N CYS A 171 13.31 1.51 -0.74
CA CYS A 171 13.08 1.54 0.71
C CYS A 171 14.39 1.38 1.50
N LYS A 172 15.28 0.49 1.06
CA LYS A 172 16.62 0.30 1.63
C LYS A 172 17.46 1.58 1.67
N GLN A 173 17.24 2.49 0.73
CA GLN A 173 17.99 3.75 0.63
C GLN A 173 17.31 4.90 1.37
N VAL A 174 15.97 4.92 1.43
CA VAL A 174 15.23 6.08 1.94
C VAL A 174 14.74 5.93 3.36
N LEU A 175 14.58 4.71 3.87
CA LEU A 175 14.15 4.48 5.25
C LEU A 175 15.31 4.60 6.22
N ASP A 176 15.12 5.38 7.29
CA ASP A 176 16.08 5.46 8.39
C ASP A 176 15.90 4.30 9.38
N ASP A 177 14.67 3.79 9.55
CA ASP A 177 14.34 2.63 10.39
C ASP A 177 12.98 2.02 9.99
N ILE A 178 12.68 0.83 10.51
CA ILE A 178 11.36 0.17 10.40
C ILE A 178 10.92 -0.31 11.77
N VAL A 179 9.78 0.22 12.24
CA VAL A 179 9.13 -0.16 13.48
C VAL A 179 8.09 -1.25 13.21
N ILE A 180 8.10 -2.29 14.02
CA ILE A 180 7.11 -3.36 13.99
C ILE A 180 6.05 -3.09 15.05
N VAL A 181 4.77 -3.10 14.63
CA VAL A 181 3.61 -2.84 15.49
C VAL A 181 2.79 -4.12 15.66
N PRO A 182 2.57 -4.59 16.90
CA PRO A 182 1.69 -5.73 17.16
C PRO A 182 0.23 -5.40 16.78
N GLU A 183 -0.50 -6.37 16.26
CA GLU A 183 -1.91 -6.24 15.84
C GLU A 183 -2.81 -5.77 16.99
N GLY A 184 -2.55 -6.22 18.22
CA GLY A 184 -3.25 -5.76 19.41
C GLY A 184 -3.12 -4.26 19.67
N ALA A 185 -1.94 -3.68 19.41
CA ALA A 185 -1.74 -2.23 19.52
C ALA A 185 -2.52 -1.47 18.44
N VAL A 186 -2.57 -2.00 17.21
CA VAL A 186 -3.41 -1.45 16.13
C VAL A 186 -4.88 -1.45 16.53
N CYS A 187 -5.42 -2.58 17.04
CA CYS A 187 -6.79 -2.67 17.54
C CYS A 187 -7.10 -1.62 18.61
N THR A 188 -6.25 -1.51 19.62
CA THR A 188 -6.42 -0.56 20.72
C THR A 188 -6.43 0.88 20.18
N THR A 189 -5.52 1.21 19.26
CA THR A 189 -5.42 2.55 18.69
C THR A 189 -6.66 2.91 17.87
N ILE A 190 -7.20 1.99 17.07
CA ILE A 190 -8.44 2.20 16.31
C ILE A 190 -9.60 2.54 17.25
N ILE A 191 -9.77 1.76 18.33
CA ILE A 191 -10.81 1.98 19.33
C ILE A 191 -10.62 3.34 20.03
N ASP A 192 -9.39 3.66 20.40
CA ASP A 192 -9.05 4.93 21.04
C ASP A 192 -9.34 6.14 20.14
N MET A 193 -8.98 6.08 18.87
CA MET A 193 -9.28 7.15 17.90
C MET A 193 -10.77 7.35 17.71
N TYR A 194 -11.54 6.26 17.65
CA TYR A 194 -12.99 6.35 17.60
C TYR A 194 -13.58 6.98 18.88
N ASN A 195 -13.21 6.46 20.04
CA ASN A 195 -13.80 6.88 21.32
C ASN A 195 -13.39 8.31 21.74
N LYS A 196 -12.13 8.71 21.46
CA LYS A 196 -11.58 9.98 21.91
C LYS A 196 -11.76 11.11 20.90
N SER A 197 -11.81 10.79 19.61
CA SER A 197 -11.75 11.78 18.53
C SER A 197 -12.86 11.63 17.48
N ALA A 198 -13.72 10.62 17.58
CA ALA A 198 -14.73 10.27 16.59
C ALA A 198 -14.14 10.05 15.17
N ILE A 199 -12.89 9.57 15.09
CA ILE A 199 -12.21 9.30 13.84
C ILE A 199 -12.27 7.79 13.55
N VAL A 200 -12.75 7.45 12.36
CA VAL A 200 -12.78 6.07 11.85
C VAL A 200 -11.60 5.86 10.92
N VAL A 201 -10.74 4.90 11.25
CA VAL A 201 -9.56 4.54 10.46
C VAL A 201 -9.55 3.07 10.12
N GLU A 202 -8.85 2.69 9.05
CA GLU A 202 -8.53 1.30 8.77
C GLU A 202 -7.26 0.86 9.51
N PRO A 203 -6.98 -0.46 9.64
CA PRO A 203 -5.84 -0.95 10.39
C PRO A 203 -4.45 -0.58 9.83
N ALA A 204 -4.35 -0.21 8.54
CA ALA A 204 -3.07 0.06 7.88
C ALA A 204 -2.71 1.53 7.80
#